data_0c96467284ae26abd3109ee4bceb4555
#
_entry.id   0c96467284ae26abd3109ee4bceb4555
#
_cell.length_a   1.000
_cell.length_b   1.000
_cell.length_c   1.000
_cell.angle_alpha   90.00
_cell.angle_beta   90.00
_cell.angle_gamma   90.00
#
_symmetry.space_group_name_H-M   'P 1'
#
loop_
_entity.id
_entity.type
_entity.pdbx_description
1 polymer ?
#
loop_
_entity_poly.entity_id
_entity_poly.type
_entity_poly.pdbx_seq_one_letter_code
_entity_poly.pdbx_strand_id
1 'polypeptide(L)'
;FIYIVIALIGEKRKKKQPEYEPKKLHRFAFIIAARNENAVIGNLIKSIKAQNYPSELIDVVVVADNCTDNTAEIARSCGAIVYERFNKVLVGKGYALDYAFNKIKEDEGDYTAYDGYFIFDADNVIDRNYVREMNKTFDQGYRVVTSYRNSKNFDTNWITSGYSLWFCREAKYLNNPRMILKTSCAVSGTGFLTSSEIIKKNGGWKCNLLTEDIQFSVVNILEGEKIGYCDSAMFYDEQPETFKQSWNQRMRWSKGFYQVMFKYGRELIAMAFKKRQMFVSCYDMFMTLAPATLLSVGCMLLNLIFLVLGAHNFTLFKKVFPVAMESIGFACVSFYLLMFSIGLLTVITEWKKILASPK
;
A
#
# COMPACT_ATOMS: atom_id res chain seq x y z
N PHE A 1 -13.56 13.49 -6.45
CA PHE A 1 -13.41 14.53 -7.50
C PHE A 1 -12.21 15.43 -7.26
N ILE A 2 -12.05 16.03 -6.07
CA ILE A 2 -10.95 16.96 -5.76
C ILE A 2 -9.59 16.36 -6.09
N TYR A 3 -9.30 15.14 -5.69
CA TYR A 3 -8.03 14.45 -5.97
C TYR A 3 -7.79 14.20 -7.46
N ILE A 4 -8.83 13.92 -8.24
CA ILE A 4 -8.69 13.75 -9.69
C ILE A 4 -8.27 15.08 -10.33
N VAL A 5 -8.92 16.18 -9.97
CA VAL A 5 -8.58 17.52 -10.46
C VAL A 5 -7.15 17.90 -10.09
N ILE A 6 -6.75 17.66 -8.83
CA ILE A 6 -5.39 17.93 -8.34
C ILE A 6 -4.35 17.09 -9.10
N ALA A 7 -4.63 15.80 -9.34
CA ALA A 7 -3.74 14.93 -10.10
C ALA A 7 -3.50 15.46 -11.52
N LEU A 8 -4.57 15.81 -12.24
CA LEU A 8 -4.51 16.26 -13.63
C LEU A 8 -3.83 17.62 -13.78
N ILE A 9 -4.12 18.57 -12.87
CA ILE A 9 -3.49 19.90 -12.88
C ILE A 9 -2.03 19.82 -12.41
N GLY A 10 -1.79 19.05 -11.35
CA GLY A 10 -0.47 18.93 -10.74
C GLY A 10 0.57 18.32 -11.66
N GLU A 11 0.19 17.33 -12.49
CA GLU A 11 1.10 16.78 -13.49
C GLU A 11 1.56 17.80 -14.53
N LYS A 12 0.65 18.66 -14.98
CA LYS A 12 1.02 19.74 -15.91
C LYS A 12 2.05 20.70 -15.29
N ARG A 13 1.96 20.93 -13.98
CA ARG A 13 2.91 21.77 -13.24
C ARG A 13 4.23 21.04 -12.98
N LYS A 14 4.18 19.75 -12.60
CA LYS A 14 5.37 18.92 -12.35
C LYS A 14 6.27 18.84 -13.58
N LYS A 15 5.71 18.67 -14.78
CA LYS A 15 6.46 18.64 -16.05
C LYS A 15 7.23 19.93 -16.36
N LYS A 16 6.94 21.02 -15.70
CA LYS A 16 7.61 22.33 -15.88
C LYS A 16 8.70 22.59 -14.84
N GLN A 17 8.82 21.72 -13.82
CA GLN A 17 9.84 21.89 -12.79
C GLN A 17 11.12 21.15 -13.19
N PRO A 18 12.30 21.70 -12.87
CA PRO A 18 13.55 20.97 -13.07
C PRO A 18 13.54 19.67 -12.26
N GLU A 19 14.18 18.64 -12.80
CA GLU A 19 14.34 17.38 -12.10
C GLU A 19 15.22 17.57 -10.86
N TYR A 20 14.83 17.00 -9.75
CA TYR A 20 15.62 17.07 -8.51
C TYR A 20 16.85 16.17 -8.63
N GLU A 21 18.03 16.73 -8.46
CA GLU A 21 19.27 15.97 -8.37
C GLU A 21 19.61 15.70 -6.89
N PRO A 22 19.78 14.43 -6.50
CA PRO A 22 20.06 14.08 -5.12
C PRO A 22 21.44 14.56 -4.69
N LYS A 23 21.56 15.07 -3.48
CA LYS A 23 22.81 15.51 -2.87
C LYS A 23 23.67 14.33 -2.41
N LYS A 24 23.03 13.22 -2.07
CA LYS A 24 23.65 12.01 -1.54
C LYS A 24 23.05 10.76 -2.20
N LEU A 25 23.91 9.80 -2.48
CA LEU A 25 23.51 8.42 -2.75
C LEU A 25 23.51 7.68 -1.42
N HIS A 26 22.33 7.27 -0.96
CA HIS A 26 22.12 6.65 0.33
C HIS A 26 22.37 5.14 0.26
N ARG A 27 22.84 4.54 1.38
CA ARG A 27 22.99 3.08 1.51
C ARG A 27 21.66 2.46 1.96
N PHE A 28 21.19 1.47 1.21
CA PHE A 28 19.91 0.82 1.46
C PHE A 28 20.04 -0.70 1.64
N ALA A 29 19.17 -1.27 2.47
CA ALA A 29 18.94 -2.71 2.47
C ALA A 29 17.50 -3.02 2.05
N PHE A 30 17.34 -4.04 1.20
CA PHE A 30 16.04 -4.63 0.86
C PHE A 30 15.71 -5.71 1.88
N ILE A 31 14.55 -5.60 2.53
CA ILE A 31 14.05 -6.59 3.47
C ILE A 31 12.89 -7.33 2.81
N ILE A 32 13.06 -8.63 2.61
CA ILE A 32 12.13 -9.49 1.91
C ILE A 32 11.68 -10.60 2.86
N ALA A 33 10.38 -10.62 3.20
CA ALA A 33 9.79 -11.73 3.94
C ALA A 33 9.24 -12.75 2.92
N ALA A 34 9.78 -13.97 2.93
CA ALA A 34 9.44 -15.02 1.99
C ALA A 34 8.95 -16.29 2.70
N ARG A 35 7.88 -16.90 2.19
CA ARG A 35 7.36 -18.17 2.70
C ARG A 35 6.94 -19.07 1.56
N ASN A 36 7.78 -20.07 1.23
CA ASN A 36 7.56 -20.98 0.09
C ASN A 36 7.44 -20.21 -1.25
N GLU A 37 8.43 -19.39 -1.54
CA GLU A 37 8.49 -18.48 -2.70
C GLU A 37 9.62 -18.87 -3.68
N ASN A 38 9.98 -20.15 -3.73
CA ASN A 38 11.09 -20.65 -4.54
C ASN A 38 10.99 -20.32 -6.02
N ALA A 39 9.76 -20.23 -6.55
CA ALA A 39 9.52 -19.92 -7.96
C ALA A 39 9.81 -18.46 -8.35
N VAL A 40 9.73 -17.53 -7.40
CA VAL A 40 9.70 -16.08 -7.71
C VAL A 40 10.82 -15.27 -7.04
N ILE A 41 11.32 -15.69 -5.86
CA ILE A 41 12.29 -14.94 -5.07
C ILE A 41 13.56 -14.57 -5.86
N GLY A 42 14.04 -15.47 -6.71
CA GLY A 42 15.22 -15.24 -7.55
C GLY A 42 15.03 -14.10 -8.55
N ASN A 43 13.82 -13.88 -9.06
CA ASN A 43 13.52 -12.81 -10.01
C ASN A 43 13.61 -11.44 -9.34
N LEU A 44 13.07 -11.31 -8.13
CA LEU A 44 13.18 -10.07 -7.36
C LEU A 44 14.65 -9.75 -7.05
N ILE A 45 15.42 -10.70 -6.51
CA ILE A 45 16.84 -10.47 -6.16
C ILE A 45 17.64 -10.06 -7.39
N LYS A 46 17.43 -10.72 -8.53
CA LYS A 46 18.09 -10.35 -9.80
C LYS A 46 17.71 -8.94 -10.24
N SER A 47 16.44 -8.53 -10.11
CA SER A 47 16.00 -7.17 -10.47
C SER A 47 16.59 -6.10 -9.56
N ILE A 48 16.81 -6.42 -8.26
CA ILE A 48 17.50 -5.53 -7.32
C ILE A 48 18.97 -5.39 -7.70
N LYS A 49 19.67 -6.48 -8.02
CA LYS A 49 21.07 -6.44 -8.43
C LYS A 49 21.32 -5.77 -9.78
N ALA A 50 20.28 -5.65 -10.61
CA ALA A 50 20.35 -5.01 -11.93
C ALA A 50 20.01 -3.50 -11.86
N GLN A 51 19.94 -2.88 -10.68
CA GLN A 51 19.62 -1.46 -10.53
C GLN A 51 20.69 -0.54 -11.10
N ASN A 52 20.27 0.59 -11.70
CA ASN A 52 21.13 1.71 -12.05
C ASN A 52 21.49 2.53 -10.79
N TYR A 53 22.17 1.88 -9.87
CA TYR A 53 22.62 2.42 -8.59
C TYR A 53 23.88 1.69 -8.15
N PRO A 54 24.82 2.32 -7.41
CA PRO A 54 26.04 1.63 -6.97
C PRO A 54 25.73 0.37 -6.18
N SER A 55 26.26 -0.76 -6.62
CA SER A 55 25.95 -2.08 -6.05
C SER A 55 26.40 -2.23 -4.60
N GLU A 56 27.48 -1.53 -4.22
CA GLU A 56 28.02 -1.47 -2.88
C GLU A 56 27.14 -0.71 -1.88
N LEU A 57 26.15 0.04 -2.37
CA LEU A 57 25.17 0.75 -1.56
C LEU A 57 23.82 0.00 -1.44
N ILE A 58 23.75 -1.23 -1.97
CA ILE A 58 22.53 -2.05 -1.93
C ILE A 58 22.82 -3.41 -1.36
N ASP A 59 22.22 -3.75 -0.24
CA ASP A 59 22.18 -5.10 0.30
C ASP A 59 20.79 -5.71 0.21
N VAL A 60 20.73 -7.05 0.12
CA VAL A 60 19.47 -7.80 0.06
C VAL A 60 19.41 -8.77 1.23
N VAL A 61 18.44 -8.60 2.10
CA VAL A 61 18.19 -9.44 3.27
C VAL A 61 16.87 -10.17 3.08
N VAL A 62 16.89 -11.49 3.10
CA VAL A 62 15.72 -12.36 2.97
C VAL A 62 15.46 -13.07 4.29
N VAL A 63 14.24 -13.00 4.79
CA VAL A 63 13.77 -13.88 5.88
C VAL A 63 12.95 -15.00 5.27
N ALA A 64 13.51 -16.21 5.28
CA ALA A 64 12.80 -17.44 4.93
C ALA A 64 11.96 -17.88 6.15
N ASP A 65 10.69 -17.41 6.20
CA ASP A 65 9.79 -17.61 7.36
C ASP A 65 8.97 -18.88 7.23
N ASN A 66 9.30 -19.89 8.03
CA ASN A 66 8.64 -21.20 8.03
C ASN A 66 8.61 -21.86 6.64
N CYS A 67 9.67 -21.70 5.85
CA CYS A 67 9.80 -22.35 4.54
C CYS A 67 9.96 -23.87 4.68
N THR A 68 9.33 -24.59 3.77
CA THR A 68 9.41 -26.06 3.63
C THR A 68 9.98 -26.46 2.27
N ASP A 69 10.27 -25.47 1.41
CA ASP A 69 10.88 -25.59 0.10
C ASP A 69 12.30 -25.03 0.07
N ASN A 70 12.92 -24.93 -1.09
CA ASN A 70 14.27 -24.43 -1.28
C ASN A 70 14.36 -22.90 -1.46
N THR A 71 13.38 -22.13 -0.96
CA THR A 71 13.39 -20.65 -1.03
C THR A 71 14.68 -20.04 -0.48
N ALA A 72 15.14 -20.51 0.70
CA ALA A 72 16.35 -20.00 1.34
C ALA A 72 17.62 -20.27 0.49
N GLU A 73 17.74 -21.45 -0.09
CA GLU A 73 18.87 -21.85 -0.91
C GLU A 73 18.95 -21.02 -2.21
N ILE A 74 17.80 -20.81 -2.87
CA ILE A 74 17.71 -19.97 -4.06
C ILE A 74 18.09 -18.53 -3.74
N ALA A 75 17.61 -17.97 -2.63
CA ALA A 75 17.96 -16.61 -2.22
C ALA A 75 19.46 -16.46 -1.97
N ARG A 76 20.09 -17.42 -1.27
CA ARG A 76 21.56 -17.44 -1.06
C ARG A 76 22.32 -17.55 -2.36
N SER A 77 21.90 -18.42 -3.28
CA SER A 77 22.56 -18.60 -4.59
C SER A 77 22.47 -17.34 -5.44
N CYS A 78 21.42 -16.52 -5.26
CA CYS A 78 21.31 -15.20 -5.87
C CYS A 78 22.11 -14.11 -5.13
N GLY A 79 22.83 -14.46 -4.04
CA GLY A 79 23.71 -13.58 -3.27
C GLY A 79 22.96 -12.63 -2.32
N ALA A 80 21.88 -13.08 -1.72
CA ALA A 80 21.23 -12.42 -0.61
C ALA A 80 21.77 -12.91 0.74
N ILE A 81 21.71 -12.05 1.74
CA ILE A 81 21.85 -12.42 3.16
C ILE A 81 20.55 -13.10 3.58
N VAL A 82 20.61 -14.34 4.07
CA VAL A 82 19.40 -15.11 4.35
C VAL A 82 19.34 -15.55 5.80
N TYR A 83 18.27 -15.13 6.47
CA TYR A 83 17.93 -15.59 7.81
C TYR A 83 16.74 -16.56 7.72
N GLU A 84 16.90 -17.75 8.28
CA GLU A 84 15.82 -18.72 8.40
C GLU A 84 15.13 -18.56 9.76
N ARG A 85 13.80 -18.50 9.72
CA ARG A 85 12.97 -18.34 10.91
C ARG A 85 11.92 -19.44 10.95
N PHE A 86 11.88 -20.16 12.06
CA PHE A 86 10.90 -21.22 12.33
C PHE A 86 10.11 -20.88 13.60
N ASN A 87 8.90 -20.35 13.42
CA ASN A 87 8.01 -20.00 14.53
C ASN A 87 6.54 -20.24 14.15
N LYS A 88 5.91 -21.20 14.80
CA LYS A 88 4.51 -21.58 14.52
C LYS A 88 3.49 -20.76 15.30
N VAL A 89 3.93 -19.94 16.28
CA VAL A 89 3.04 -19.13 17.13
C VAL A 89 2.95 -17.70 16.59
N LEU A 90 4.09 -17.07 16.35
CA LEU A 90 4.17 -15.71 15.82
C LEU A 90 4.28 -15.78 14.29
N VAL A 91 3.16 -15.98 13.61
CA VAL A 91 3.10 -16.14 12.15
C VAL A 91 2.58 -14.87 11.49
N GLY A 92 3.27 -14.42 10.43
CA GLY A 92 2.88 -13.27 9.62
C GLY A 92 4.06 -12.38 9.23
N LYS A 93 3.87 -11.58 8.18
CA LYS A 93 4.89 -10.70 7.61
C LYS A 93 5.49 -9.74 8.64
N GLY A 94 4.66 -9.13 9.49
CA GLY A 94 5.14 -8.21 10.52
C GLY A 94 6.14 -8.86 11.49
N TYR A 95 5.92 -10.12 11.87
CA TYR A 95 6.86 -10.86 12.73
C TYR A 95 8.15 -11.27 12.00
N ALA A 96 8.06 -11.56 10.71
CA ALA A 96 9.23 -11.82 9.89
C ALA A 96 10.08 -10.57 9.73
N LEU A 97 9.45 -9.40 9.53
CA LEU A 97 10.14 -8.10 9.48
C LEU A 97 10.79 -7.75 10.83
N ASP A 98 10.09 -7.93 11.96
CA ASP A 98 10.68 -7.70 13.28
C ASP A 98 11.92 -8.60 13.50
N TYR A 99 11.85 -9.85 13.09
CA TYR A 99 12.99 -10.77 13.14
C TYR A 99 14.16 -10.30 12.26
N ALA A 100 13.88 -9.82 11.03
CA ALA A 100 14.91 -9.29 10.14
C ALA A 100 15.63 -8.10 10.77
N PHE A 101 14.91 -7.13 11.30
CA PHE A 101 15.49 -5.95 11.93
C PHE A 101 16.31 -6.29 13.20
N ASN A 102 15.85 -7.25 13.98
CA ASN A 102 16.61 -7.71 15.14
C ASN A 102 17.92 -8.38 14.70
N LYS A 103 17.90 -9.19 13.63
CA LYS A 103 19.13 -9.80 13.07
C LYS A 103 20.08 -8.76 12.50
N ILE A 104 19.61 -7.78 11.77
CA ILE A 104 20.44 -6.67 11.28
C ILE A 104 21.09 -5.92 12.44
N LYS A 105 20.33 -5.66 13.53
CA LYS A 105 20.89 -5.04 14.72
C LYS A 105 21.96 -5.89 15.40
N GLU A 106 21.76 -7.21 15.45
CA GLU A 106 22.75 -8.16 16.01
C GLU A 106 24.04 -8.16 15.19
N ASP A 107 23.94 -8.22 13.86
CA ASP A 107 25.07 -8.37 12.95
C ASP A 107 25.82 -7.05 12.71
N GLU A 108 25.10 -5.94 12.58
CA GLU A 108 25.64 -4.61 12.25
C GLU A 108 25.81 -3.69 13.48
N GLY A 109 25.34 -4.12 14.66
CA GLY A 109 25.41 -3.36 15.91
C GLY A 109 24.31 -2.33 16.11
N ASP A 110 23.73 -1.77 15.06
CA ASP A 110 22.62 -0.80 15.14
C ASP A 110 21.71 -0.90 13.89
N TYR A 111 20.49 -0.41 14.03
CA TYR A 111 19.56 -0.23 12.90
C TYR A 111 20.03 0.82 11.88
N THR A 112 20.97 1.69 12.24
CA THR A 112 21.45 2.78 11.38
C THR A 112 22.67 2.43 10.53
N ALA A 113 23.00 1.14 10.40
CA ALA A 113 24.01 0.67 9.45
C ALA A 113 23.68 1.00 8.00
N TYR A 114 22.38 1.17 7.70
CA TYR A 114 21.84 1.65 6.44
C TYR A 114 21.16 3.00 6.66
N ASP A 115 21.06 3.83 5.62
CA ASP A 115 20.27 5.07 5.67
C ASP A 115 18.76 4.76 5.65
N GLY A 116 18.36 3.68 4.96
CA GLY A 116 16.98 3.25 4.88
C GLY A 116 16.78 1.82 4.41
N TYR A 117 15.55 1.34 4.55
CA TYR A 117 15.14 -0.03 4.30
C TYR A 117 13.98 -0.08 3.32
N PHE A 118 14.18 -0.77 2.20
CA PHE A 118 13.11 -1.14 1.29
C PHE A 118 12.40 -2.40 1.79
N ILE A 119 11.08 -2.38 1.83
CA ILE A 119 10.26 -3.54 2.22
C ILE A 119 9.54 -4.07 0.98
N PHE A 120 9.79 -5.36 0.67
CA PHE A 120 9.25 -6.02 -0.51
C PHE A 120 8.65 -7.39 -0.20
N ASP A 121 7.63 -7.77 -0.98
CA ASP A 121 7.15 -9.14 -1.07
C ASP A 121 8.00 -9.90 -2.10
N ALA A 122 8.14 -11.20 -1.90
CA ALA A 122 9.07 -12.04 -2.68
C ALA A 122 8.70 -12.18 -4.17
N ASP A 123 7.43 -11.97 -4.49
CA ASP A 123 6.87 -12.08 -5.84
C ASP A 123 6.99 -10.81 -6.67
N ASN A 124 7.58 -9.74 -6.13
CA ASN A 124 7.74 -8.48 -6.86
C ASN A 124 8.93 -8.50 -7.83
N VAL A 125 8.91 -7.56 -8.78
CA VAL A 125 10.04 -7.20 -9.64
C VAL A 125 10.10 -5.68 -9.74
N ILE A 126 11.30 -5.08 -9.74
CA ILE A 126 11.46 -3.63 -9.76
C ILE A 126 12.06 -3.13 -11.09
N ASP A 127 11.65 -1.92 -11.50
CA ASP A 127 12.25 -1.23 -12.66
C ASP A 127 13.73 -0.94 -12.41
N ARG A 128 14.53 -0.85 -13.47
CA ARG A 128 15.97 -0.61 -13.39
C ARG A 128 16.37 0.68 -12.68
N ASN A 129 15.52 1.69 -12.69
CA ASN A 129 15.79 2.99 -12.07
C ASN A 129 15.10 3.15 -10.71
N TYR A 130 14.46 2.10 -10.21
CA TYR A 130 13.63 2.16 -9.00
C TYR A 130 14.37 2.77 -7.80
N VAL A 131 15.55 2.25 -7.45
CA VAL A 131 16.34 2.72 -6.31
C VAL A 131 16.79 4.15 -6.52
N ARG A 132 17.24 4.50 -7.72
CA ARG A 132 17.65 5.87 -8.06
C ARG A 132 16.53 6.88 -7.86
N GLU A 133 15.32 6.57 -8.34
CA GLU A 133 14.16 7.45 -8.21
C GLU A 133 13.68 7.55 -6.75
N MET A 134 13.68 6.45 -6.02
CA MET A 134 13.35 6.43 -4.60
C MET A 134 14.37 7.24 -3.78
N ASN A 135 15.66 7.14 -4.11
CA ASN A 135 16.71 7.95 -3.48
C ASN A 135 16.47 9.44 -3.64
N LYS A 136 16.03 9.91 -4.82
CA LYS A 136 15.69 11.34 -5.04
C LYS A 136 14.60 11.82 -4.07
N THR A 137 13.56 11.02 -3.87
CA THR A 137 12.45 11.37 -2.97
C THR A 137 12.88 11.30 -1.51
N PHE A 138 13.68 10.32 -1.14
CA PHE A 138 14.23 10.16 0.20
C PHE A 138 15.18 11.32 0.57
N ASP A 139 16.07 11.71 -0.35
CA ASP A 139 17.02 12.82 -0.16
C ASP A 139 16.32 14.21 -0.04
N GLN A 140 15.06 14.32 -0.49
CA GLN A 140 14.22 15.49 -0.23
C GLN A 140 13.71 15.58 1.22
N GLY A 141 14.03 14.59 2.07
CA GLY A 141 13.70 14.58 3.49
C GLY A 141 12.45 13.78 3.86
N TYR A 142 11.85 13.03 2.93
CA TYR A 142 10.78 12.09 3.26
C TYR A 142 11.37 10.84 3.93
N ARG A 143 10.97 10.58 5.17
CA ARG A 143 11.49 9.45 5.97
C ARG A 143 10.79 8.13 5.68
N VAL A 144 9.59 8.19 5.11
CA VAL A 144 8.85 7.04 4.54
C VAL A 144 8.40 7.43 3.14
N VAL A 145 8.63 6.55 2.16
CA VAL A 145 8.28 6.80 0.76
C VAL A 145 7.62 5.55 0.19
N THR A 146 6.42 5.69 -0.36
CA THR A 146 5.79 4.65 -1.18
C THR A 146 6.00 4.92 -2.67
N SER A 147 5.78 3.93 -3.51
CA SER A 147 6.11 3.98 -4.93
C SER A 147 4.95 3.58 -5.84
N TYR A 148 5.15 3.61 -7.15
CA TYR A 148 4.13 3.23 -8.12
C TYR A 148 4.04 1.69 -8.21
N ARG A 149 2.90 1.13 -7.78
CA ARG A 149 2.58 -0.29 -7.90
C ARG A 149 1.90 -0.57 -9.23
N ASN A 150 2.51 -1.42 -10.04
CA ASN A 150 1.98 -1.95 -11.29
C ASN A 150 1.79 -3.47 -11.16
N SER A 151 1.32 -4.13 -12.19
CA SER A 151 1.08 -5.58 -12.18
C SER A 151 1.82 -6.27 -13.30
N LYS A 152 2.33 -7.48 -13.04
CA LYS A 152 2.98 -8.34 -14.02
C LYS A 152 1.97 -9.03 -14.94
N ASN A 153 0.82 -9.38 -14.40
CA ASN A 153 -0.22 -10.21 -15.01
C ASN A 153 -1.53 -9.44 -15.26
N PHE A 154 -1.42 -8.20 -15.79
CA PHE A 154 -2.55 -7.30 -16.02
C PHE A 154 -3.64 -7.95 -16.90
N ASP A 155 -3.26 -8.58 -18.00
CA ASP A 155 -4.15 -9.10 -19.04
C ASP A 155 -4.47 -10.60 -18.93
N THR A 156 -4.15 -11.24 -17.81
CA THR A 156 -4.45 -12.66 -17.61
C THR A 156 -5.98 -12.92 -17.59
N ASN A 157 -6.73 -12.12 -16.82
CA ASN A 157 -8.19 -12.19 -16.77
C ASN A 157 -8.80 -10.93 -16.15
N TRP A 158 -10.15 -10.88 -16.06
CA TRP A 158 -10.87 -9.71 -15.53
C TRP A 158 -10.58 -9.41 -14.05
N ILE A 159 -10.19 -10.42 -13.24
CA ILE A 159 -9.84 -10.22 -11.82
C ILE A 159 -8.49 -9.50 -11.74
N THR A 160 -7.48 -10.00 -12.43
CA THR A 160 -6.14 -9.39 -12.47
C THR A 160 -6.19 -7.99 -13.05
N SER A 161 -6.95 -7.76 -14.13
CA SER A 161 -7.19 -6.43 -14.71
C SER A 161 -7.85 -5.47 -13.71
N GLY A 162 -8.85 -5.94 -12.96
CA GLY A 162 -9.54 -5.15 -11.95
C GLY A 162 -8.62 -4.71 -10.81
N TYR A 163 -7.76 -5.60 -10.30
CA TYR A 163 -6.74 -5.26 -9.29
C TYR A 163 -5.71 -4.28 -9.85
N SER A 164 -5.23 -4.52 -11.04
CA SER A 164 -4.22 -3.69 -11.68
C SER A 164 -4.73 -2.26 -11.90
N LEU A 165 -5.95 -2.11 -12.41
CA LEU A 165 -6.61 -0.80 -12.53
C LEU A 165 -6.81 -0.12 -11.16
N TRP A 166 -7.12 -0.90 -10.13
CA TRP A 166 -7.25 -0.36 -8.78
C TRP A 166 -5.94 0.26 -8.29
N PHE A 167 -4.80 -0.43 -8.46
CA PHE A 167 -3.50 0.08 -8.05
C PHE A 167 -3.02 1.24 -8.93
N CYS A 168 -3.25 1.22 -10.24
CA CYS A 168 -3.00 2.36 -11.12
C CYS A 168 -3.81 3.60 -10.67
N ARG A 169 -5.10 3.41 -10.33
CA ARG A 169 -5.95 4.48 -9.80
C ARG A 169 -5.43 4.99 -8.44
N GLU A 170 -5.01 4.09 -7.54
CA GLU A 170 -4.46 4.47 -6.24
C GLU A 170 -3.20 5.32 -6.41
N ALA A 171 -2.26 4.88 -7.24
CA ALA A 171 -1.07 5.62 -7.57
C ALA A 171 -1.40 7.01 -8.14
N LYS A 172 -2.25 7.05 -9.15
CA LYS A 172 -2.56 8.26 -9.92
C LYS A 172 -3.47 9.25 -9.18
N TYR A 173 -4.54 8.76 -8.57
CA TYR A 173 -5.61 9.61 -8.04
C TYR A 173 -5.74 9.63 -6.52
N LEU A 174 -4.87 8.91 -5.81
CA LEU A 174 -4.76 9.00 -4.35
C LEU A 174 -3.35 9.45 -3.92
N ASN A 175 -2.31 8.67 -4.22
CA ASN A 175 -0.97 8.97 -3.74
C ASN A 175 -0.36 10.21 -4.42
N ASN A 176 -0.51 10.36 -5.74
CA ASN A 176 0.01 11.54 -6.45
C ASN A 176 -0.62 12.87 -5.95
N PRO A 177 -1.96 13.01 -5.83
CA PRO A 177 -2.56 14.21 -5.22
C PRO A 177 -2.12 14.48 -3.79
N ARG A 178 -1.99 13.44 -2.96
CA ARG A 178 -1.50 13.56 -1.59
C ARG A 178 -0.09 14.14 -1.55
N MET A 179 0.78 13.66 -2.44
CA MET A 179 2.15 14.19 -2.58
C MET A 179 2.14 15.66 -3.03
N ILE A 180 1.32 16.03 -4.03
CA ILE A 180 1.17 17.41 -4.52
C ILE A 180 0.67 18.35 -3.40
N LEU A 181 -0.28 17.89 -2.59
CA LEU A 181 -0.85 18.64 -1.46
C LEU A 181 0.07 18.65 -0.24
N LYS A 182 1.19 17.91 -0.27
CA LYS A 182 2.08 17.71 0.88
C LYS A 182 1.36 17.13 2.10
N THR A 183 0.33 16.31 1.86
CA THR A 183 -0.32 15.46 2.86
C THR A 183 0.35 14.09 2.89
N SER A 184 -0.01 13.22 3.84
CA SER A 184 0.58 11.89 3.92
C SER A 184 -0.07 10.94 2.93
N CYS A 185 0.75 10.19 2.18
CA CYS A 185 0.32 9.00 1.47
C CYS A 185 0.11 7.83 2.45
N ALA A 186 -0.27 6.66 1.92
CA ALA A 186 -0.32 5.41 2.65
C ALA A 186 0.59 4.38 1.98
N VAL A 187 1.18 3.52 2.79
CA VAL A 187 1.91 2.35 2.29
C VAL A 187 0.89 1.26 1.95
N SER A 188 1.12 0.50 0.88
CA SER A 188 0.20 -0.51 0.37
C SER A 188 0.92 -1.86 0.20
N GLY A 189 1.17 -2.53 1.32
CA GLY A 189 1.75 -3.88 1.42
C GLY A 189 3.25 -3.95 1.17
N THR A 190 3.70 -3.49 0.02
CA THR A 190 5.04 -3.72 -0.51
C THR A 190 5.55 -2.51 -1.29
N GLY A 191 6.81 -2.50 -1.71
CA GLY A 191 7.38 -1.46 -2.56
C GLY A 191 7.50 -0.10 -1.87
N PHE A 192 7.92 -0.06 -0.61
CA PHE A 192 8.14 1.17 0.11
C PHE A 192 9.51 1.22 0.80
N LEU A 193 9.96 2.43 1.07
CA LEU A 193 11.19 2.76 1.77
C LEU A 193 10.86 3.40 3.12
N THR A 194 11.56 2.99 4.17
CA THR A 194 11.53 3.64 5.49
C THR A 194 12.94 3.99 5.95
N SER A 195 13.13 5.15 6.58
CA SER A 195 14.43 5.50 7.14
C SER A 195 14.79 4.62 8.32
N SER A 196 16.07 4.36 8.49
CA SER A 196 16.60 3.63 9.63
C SER A 196 16.31 4.32 10.96
N GLU A 197 16.21 5.64 10.97
CA GLU A 197 15.87 6.42 12.17
C GLU A 197 14.48 6.10 12.69
N ILE A 198 13.48 5.87 11.80
CA ILE A 198 12.14 5.43 12.20
C ILE A 198 12.21 4.04 12.83
N ILE A 199 12.95 3.11 12.22
CA ILE A 199 13.12 1.76 12.75
C ILE A 199 13.81 1.81 14.11
N LYS A 200 14.88 2.62 14.26
CA LYS A 200 15.60 2.81 15.52
C LYS A 200 14.71 3.41 16.61
N LYS A 201 13.97 4.48 16.28
CA LYS A 201 13.03 5.14 17.20
C LYS A 201 11.98 4.17 17.74
N ASN A 202 11.50 3.25 16.89
CA ASN A 202 10.49 2.26 17.25
C ASN A 202 11.10 1.01 17.94
N GLY A 203 12.41 0.90 18.03
CA GLY A 203 13.08 -0.28 18.57
C GLY A 203 12.86 -1.53 17.72
N GLY A 204 12.84 -1.40 16.38
CA GLY A 204 12.57 -2.43 15.40
C GLY A 204 11.20 -2.27 14.71
N TRP A 205 10.71 -3.34 14.12
CA TRP A 205 9.40 -3.37 13.48
C TRP A 205 8.31 -3.79 14.48
N LYS A 206 7.34 -2.92 14.77
CA LYS A 206 6.29 -3.16 15.80
C LYS A 206 4.88 -3.32 15.22
N CYS A 207 4.75 -3.38 13.90
CA CYS A 207 3.47 -3.49 13.21
C CYS A 207 3.19 -4.97 12.87
N ASN A 208 2.27 -5.61 13.61
CA ASN A 208 2.02 -7.05 13.54
C ASN A 208 0.54 -7.40 13.28
N LEU A 209 -0.31 -6.42 12.94
CA LEU A 209 -1.69 -6.67 12.56
C LEU A 209 -1.76 -7.31 11.17
N LEU A 210 -2.95 -7.77 10.76
CA LEU A 210 -3.14 -8.44 9.46
C LEU A 210 -2.82 -7.55 8.24
N THR A 211 -2.87 -6.23 8.43
CA THR A 211 -2.42 -5.21 7.48
C THR A 211 -1.36 -4.37 8.19
N GLU A 212 -0.17 -4.95 8.32
CA GLU A 212 0.97 -4.34 9.01
C GLU A 212 1.42 -3.03 8.33
N ASP A 213 1.23 -2.93 7.03
CA ASP A 213 1.49 -1.78 6.16
C ASP A 213 0.59 -0.58 6.49
N ILE A 214 -0.71 -0.82 6.60
CA ILE A 214 -1.69 0.21 7.00
C ILE A 214 -1.46 0.59 8.47
N GLN A 215 -1.17 -0.38 9.35
CA GLN A 215 -0.79 -0.09 10.72
C GLN A 215 0.45 0.81 10.76
N PHE A 216 1.49 0.49 9.98
CA PHE A 216 2.71 1.29 9.87
C PHE A 216 2.41 2.70 9.36
N SER A 217 1.55 2.84 8.35
CA SER A 217 1.12 4.14 7.83
C SER A 217 0.45 5.00 8.92
N VAL A 218 -0.48 4.40 9.67
CA VAL A 218 -1.21 5.09 10.75
C VAL A 218 -0.27 5.52 11.87
N VAL A 219 0.62 4.63 12.33
CA VAL A 219 1.58 4.94 13.40
C VAL A 219 2.48 6.11 13.00
N ASN A 220 3.03 6.11 11.79
CA ASN A 220 3.87 7.21 11.31
C ASN A 220 3.08 8.55 11.23
N ILE A 221 1.83 8.52 10.73
CA ILE A 221 0.98 9.73 10.69
C ILE A 221 0.71 10.25 12.11
N LEU A 222 0.44 9.38 13.07
CA LEU A 222 0.22 9.76 14.49
C LEU A 222 1.50 10.34 15.12
N GLU A 223 2.66 9.92 14.68
CA GLU A 223 3.94 10.50 15.11
C GLU A 223 4.26 11.84 14.42
N GLY A 224 3.46 12.24 13.43
CA GLY A 224 3.61 13.49 12.69
C GLY A 224 4.47 13.37 11.44
N GLU A 225 4.84 12.15 11.05
CA GLU A 225 5.56 11.88 9.81
C GLU A 225 4.62 11.95 8.61
N LYS A 226 5.15 12.43 7.49
CA LYS A 226 4.45 12.43 6.21
C LYS A 226 5.06 11.39 5.29
N ILE A 227 4.24 10.46 4.85
CA ILE A 227 4.65 9.46 3.88
C ILE A 227 4.63 10.10 2.50
N GLY A 228 5.80 10.12 1.84
CA GLY A 228 5.96 10.61 0.48
C GLY A 228 5.54 9.56 -0.56
N TYR A 229 5.46 9.99 -1.82
CA TYR A 229 5.16 9.12 -2.96
C TYR A 229 6.11 9.42 -4.13
N CYS A 230 6.71 8.39 -4.69
CA CYS A 230 7.57 8.47 -5.87
C CYS A 230 6.86 7.85 -7.09
N ASP A 231 6.36 8.70 -7.99
CA ASP A 231 5.63 8.30 -9.19
C ASP A 231 6.52 7.64 -10.27
N SER A 232 7.81 7.97 -10.28
CA SER A 232 8.79 7.46 -11.24
C SER A 232 9.43 6.14 -10.82
N ALA A 233 9.33 5.76 -9.53
CA ALA A 233 9.80 4.47 -9.04
C ALA A 233 8.69 3.43 -9.21
N MET A 234 8.84 2.55 -10.20
CA MET A 234 7.83 1.54 -10.52
C MET A 234 8.29 0.14 -10.12
N PHE A 235 7.40 -0.61 -9.49
CA PHE A 235 7.55 -2.05 -9.27
C PHE A 235 6.33 -2.80 -9.78
N TYR A 236 6.51 -4.08 -10.04
CA TYR A 236 5.51 -4.96 -10.62
C TYR A 236 5.21 -6.09 -9.65
N ASP A 237 3.95 -6.23 -9.34
CA ASP A 237 3.40 -7.20 -8.41
C ASP A 237 2.53 -8.24 -9.13
N GLU A 238 2.29 -9.38 -8.51
CA GLU A 238 1.42 -10.43 -9.04
C GLU A 238 0.04 -10.35 -8.41
N GLN A 239 -1.00 -10.32 -9.26
CA GLN A 239 -2.37 -10.21 -8.81
C GLN A 239 -3.06 -11.57 -8.76
N PRO A 240 -4.02 -11.80 -7.85
CA PRO A 240 -4.74 -13.07 -7.76
C PRO A 240 -5.52 -13.36 -9.05
N GLU A 241 -5.37 -14.56 -9.58
CA GLU A 241 -5.99 -14.99 -10.83
C GLU A 241 -7.37 -15.62 -10.63
N THR A 242 -7.65 -16.16 -9.44
CA THR A 242 -8.92 -16.82 -9.14
C THR A 242 -9.80 -16.02 -8.20
N PHE A 243 -11.12 -16.15 -8.35
CA PHE A 243 -12.08 -15.51 -7.45
C PHE A 243 -11.85 -15.90 -5.98
N LYS A 244 -11.52 -17.17 -5.71
CA LYS A 244 -11.25 -17.67 -4.35
C LYS A 244 -10.04 -16.98 -3.71
N GLN A 245 -8.93 -16.82 -4.47
CA GLN A 245 -7.75 -16.08 -4.01
C GLN A 245 -8.09 -14.62 -3.72
N SER A 246 -8.78 -13.96 -4.68
CA SER A 246 -9.24 -12.58 -4.55
C SER A 246 -10.13 -12.39 -3.32
N TRP A 247 -11.10 -13.28 -3.11
CA TRP A 247 -12.00 -13.22 -1.97
C TRP A 247 -11.25 -13.34 -0.64
N ASN A 248 -10.39 -14.35 -0.51
CA ASN A 248 -9.60 -14.57 0.71
C ASN A 248 -8.69 -13.37 1.01
N GLN A 249 -8.05 -12.80 0.00
CA GLN A 249 -7.20 -11.63 0.15
C GLN A 249 -7.98 -10.41 0.61
N ARG A 250 -9.14 -10.11 -0.02
CA ARG A 250 -10.00 -8.97 0.36
C ARG A 250 -10.59 -9.14 1.75
N MET A 251 -10.97 -10.36 2.14
CA MET A 251 -11.43 -10.65 3.50
C MET A 251 -10.33 -10.39 4.54
N ARG A 252 -9.09 -10.78 4.25
CA ARG A 252 -7.93 -10.48 5.09
C ARG A 252 -7.71 -8.97 5.21
N TRP A 253 -7.74 -8.24 4.10
CA TRP A 253 -7.60 -6.78 4.09
C TRP A 253 -8.69 -6.10 4.90
N SER A 254 -9.95 -6.43 4.65
CA SER A 254 -11.08 -5.86 5.38
C SER A 254 -10.94 -6.09 6.89
N LYS A 255 -10.60 -7.32 7.32
CA LYS A 255 -10.37 -7.62 8.72
C LYS A 255 -9.21 -6.80 9.31
N GLY A 256 -8.11 -6.65 8.56
CA GLY A 256 -6.97 -5.86 8.97
C GLY A 256 -7.31 -4.36 9.11
N PHE A 257 -8.04 -3.80 8.16
CA PHE A 257 -8.51 -2.40 8.22
C PHE A 257 -9.37 -2.15 9.47
N TYR A 258 -10.30 -3.06 9.79
CA TYR A 258 -11.09 -2.96 11.04
C TYR A 258 -10.21 -3.04 12.29
N GLN A 259 -9.21 -3.94 12.31
CA GLN A 259 -8.29 -4.02 13.45
C GLN A 259 -7.54 -2.71 13.67
N VAL A 260 -7.02 -2.09 12.59
CA VAL A 260 -6.33 -0.81 12.65
C VAL A 260 -7.28 0.31 13.07
N MET A 261 -8.51 0.33 12.50
CA MET A 261 -9.53 1.32 12.82
C MET A 261 -9.93 1.29 14.30
N PHE A 262 -10.21 0.11 14.85
CA PHE A 262 -10.58 -0.02 16.27
C PHE A 262 -9.43 0.33 17.20
N LYS A 263 -8.19 0.03 16.79
CA LYS A 263 -7.00 0.31 17.61
C LYS A 263 -6.62 1.79 17.62
N TYR A 264 -6.65 2.45 16.45
CA TYR A 264 -6.06 3.78 16.26
C TYR A 264 -7.05 4.86 15.80
N GLY A 265 -8.31 4.54 15.51
CA GLY A 265 -9.27 5.49 14.94
C GLY A 265 -9.54 6.70 15.86
N ARG A 266 -9.63 6.48 17.18
CA ARG A 266 -9.78 7.56 18.16
C ARG A 266 -8.57 8.50 18.20
N GLU A 267 -7.37 7.93 18.10
CA GLU A 267 -6.12 8.68 18.10
C GLU A 267 -5.98 9.52 16.85
N LEU A 268 -6.38 8.99 15.67
CA LEU A 268 -6.40 9.74 14.41
C LEU A 268 -7.33 10.95 14.50
N ILE A 269 -8.54 10.79 15.04
CA ILE A 269 -9.49 11.88 15.25
C ILE A 269 -8.88 12.91 16.21
N ALA A 270 -8.37 12.47 17.36
CA ALA A 270 -7.77 13.35 18.36
C ALA A 270 -6.58 14.15 17.79
N MET A 271 -5.72 13.47 17.00
CA MET A 271 -4.55 14.10 16.38
C MET A 271 -4.95 15.12 15.31
N ALA A 272 -6.01 14.86 14.53
CA ALA A 272 -6.55 15.79 13.55
C ALA A 272 -6.89 17.15 14.16
N PHE A 273 -7.50 17.16 15.35
CA PHE A 273 -7.84 18.40 16.06
C PHE A 273 -6.66 18.99 16.85
N LYS A 274 -5.74 18.15 17.34
CA LYS A 274 -4.60 18.61 18.14
C LYS A 274 -3.51 19.28 17.32
N LYS A 275 -3.20 18.74 16.12
CA LYS A 275 -2.16 19.27 15.23
C LYS A 275 -2.76 19.66 13.88
N ARG A 276 -3.07 20.97 13.72
CA ARG A 276 -3.69 21.50 12.48
C ARG A 276 -2.97 21.13 11.19
N GLN A 277 -1.63 21.03 11.19
CA GLN A 277 -0.83 20.62 10.02
C GLN A 277 -1.03 19.14 9.63
N MET A 278 -1.52 18.30 10.56
CA MET A 278 -1.81 16.88 10.31
C MET A 278 -3.31 16.62 10.08
N PHE A 279 -4.15 17.65 10.16
CA PHE A 279 -5.61 17.50 10.04
C PHE A 279 -6.00 16.70 8.78
N VAL A 280 -5.54 17.16 7.61
CA VAL A 280 -5.91 16.52 6.33
C VAL A 280 -5.37 15.09 6.25
N SER A 281 -4.13 14.86 6.70
CA SER A 281 -3.52 13.51 6.69
C SER A 281 -4.26 12.55 7.62
N CYS A 282 -4.61 12.98 8.83
CA CYS A 282 -5.37 12.17 9.79
C CYS A 282 -6.80 11.92 9.32
N TYR A 283 -7.48 12.94 8.77
CA TYR A 283 -8.83 12.82 8.21
C TYR A 283 -8.85 11.85 7.04
N ASP A 284 -7.91 12.00 6.09
CA ASP A 284 -7.82 11.17 4.90
C ASP A 284 -7.51 9.71 5.26
N MET A 285 -6.60 9.48 6.21
CA MET A 285 -6.30 8.15 6.72
C MET A 285 -7.51 7.54 7.45
N PHE A 286 -8.20 8.32 8.30
CA PHE A 286 -9.44 7.88 8.94
C PHE A 286 -10.49 7.48 7.92
N MET A 287 -10.70 8.29 6.88
CA MET A 287 -11.61 7.98 5.78
C MET A 287 -11.15 6.78 4.95
N THR A 288 -9.86 6.53 4.85
CA THR A 288 -9.33 5.32 4.21
C THR A 288 -9.69 4.06 5.01
N LEU A 289 -9.65 4.12 6.33
CA LEU A 289 -9.98 2.99 7.23
C LEU A 289 -11.49 2.76 7.39
N ALA A 290 -12.29 3.82 7.41
CA ALA A 290 -13.68 3.82 7.90
C ALA A 290 -14.80 3.87 6.85
N PRO A 291 -14.62 4.27 5.58
CA PRO A 291 -15.74 4.69 4.74
C PRO A 291 -16.75 3.58 4.47
N ALA A 292 -16.27 2.39 4.17
CA ALA A 292 -17.16 1.24 3.91
C ALA A 292 -17.96 0.87 5.16
N THR A 293 -17.36 0.94 6.36
CA THR A 293 -18.00 0.62 7.63
C THR A 293 -19.09 1.62 7.99
N LEU A 294 -18.76 2.92 7.93
CA LEU A 294 -19.71 3.98 8.28
C LEU A 294 -20.92 3.98 7.34
N LEU A 295 -20.69 3.83 6.04
CA LEU A 295 -21.76 3.74 5.06
C LEU A 295 -22.61 2.48 5.24
N SER A 296 -21.98 1.32 5.47
CA SER A 296 -22.69 0.05 5.68
C SER A 296 -23.55 0.09 6.94
N VAL A 297 -22.99 0.57 8.05
CA VAL A 297 -23.75 0.70 9.31
C VAL A 297 -24.88 1.72 9.15
N GLY A 298 -24.64 2.86 8.50
CA GLY A 298 -25.67 3.84 8.19
C GLY A 298 -26.80 3.25 7.36
N CYS A 299 -26.49 2.53 6.29
CA CYS A 299 -27.48 1.85 5.47
C CYS A 299 -28.25 0.77 6.25
N MET A 300 -27.57 -0.03 7.10
CA MET A 300 -28.24 -1.03 7.92
C MET A 300 -29.21 -0.40 8.93
N LEU A 301 -28.83 0.68 9.58
CA LEU A 301 -29.66 1.41 10.52
C LEU A 301 -30.89 2.00 9.82
N LEU A 302 -30.73 2.61 8.65
CA LEU A 302 -31.83 3.13 7.86
C LEU A 302 -32.80 2.02 7.45
N ASN A 303 -32.30 0.90 6.94
CA ASN A 303 -33.13 -0.24 6.59
C ASN A 303 -33.90 -0.82 7.78
N LEU A 304 -33.27 -0.88 8.96
CA LEU A 304 -33.91 -1.31 10.21
C LEU A 304 -35.03 -0.36 10.60
N ILE A 305 -34.83 0.95 10.53
CA ILE A 305 -35.85 1.97 10.80
C ILE A 305 -37.04 1.77 9.86
N PHE A 306 -36.81 1.60 8.56
CA PHE A 306 -37.91 1.36 7.59
C PHE A 306 -38.64 0.05 7.85
N LEU A 307 -37.97 -0.99 8.28
CA LEU A 307 -38.57 -2.29 8.63
C LEU A 307 -39.48 -2.15 9.86
N VAL A 308 -39.04 -1.44 10.89
CA VAL A 308 -39.84 -1.16 12.11
C VAL A 308 -41.06 -0.30 11.79
N LEU A 309 -40.89 0.75 10.99
CA LEU A 309 -42.01 1.61 10.55
C LEU A 309 -43.02 0.83 9.71
N GLY A 310 -42.54 -0.06 8.82
CA GLY A 310 -43.39 -0.94 8.03
C GLY A 310 -44.19 -1.94 8.84
N ALA A 311 -43.59 -2.47 9.90
CA ALA A 311 -44.26 -3.40 10.82
C ALA A 311 -45.39 -2.71 11.63
N HIS A 312 -45.26 -1.41 11.93
CA HIS A 312 -46.23 -0.65 12.70
C HIS A 312 -47.33 -0.02 11.84
N ASN A 313 -47.06 0.28 10.58
CA ASN A 313 -48.02 0.97 9.71
C ASN A 313 -47.87 0.53 8.25
N PHE A 314 -48.65 -0.46 7.87
CA PHE A 314 -48.64 -1.03 6.52
C PHE A 314 -49.02 -0.03 5.40
N THR A 315 -49.86 0.94 5.73
CA THR A 315 -50.23 2.01 4.77
C THR A 315 -49.05 2.93 4.49
N LEU A 316 -48.27 3.27 5.50
CA LEU A 316 -47.03 4.04 5.37
C LEU A 316 -46.00 3.25 4.59
N PHE A 317 -45.85 1.96 4.88
CA PHE A 317 -44.91 1.05 4.21
C PHE A 317 -45.17 1.00 2.70
N LYS A 318 -46.45 0.84 2.27
CA LYS A 318 -46.83 0.84 0.84
C LYS A 318 -46.41 2.13 0.12
N LYS A 319 -46.37 3.27 0.80
CA LYS A 319 -45.97 4.56 0.21
C LYS A 319 -44.43 4.71 0.19
N VAL A 320 -43.74 4.27 1.23
CA VAL A 320 -42.29 4.47 1.39
C VAL A 320 -41.48 3.43 0.63
N PHE A 321 -41.95 2.19 0.55
CA PHE A 321 -41.23 1.10 -0.09
C PHE A 321 -40.83 1.35 -1.55
N PRO A 322 -41.73 1.80 -2.43
CA PRO A 322 -41.37 2.10 -3.83
C PRO A 322 -40.28 3.18 -3.93
N VAL A 323 -40.37 4.24 -3.14
CA VAL A 323 -39.40 5.35 -3.10
C VAL A 323 -38.04 4.87 -2.61
N ALA A 324 -38.05 3.98 -1.60
CA ALA A 324 -36.80 3.39 -1.11
C ALA A 324 -36.13 2.49 -2.16
N MET A 325 -36.91 1.69 -2.89
CA MET A 325 -36.39 0.82 -3.95
C MET A 325 -35.85 1.63 -5.13
N GLU A 326 -36.55 2.69 -5.54
CA GLU A 326 -36.09 3.62 -6.58
C GLU A 326 -34.76 4.29 -6.16
N SER A 327 -34.67 4.76 -4.92
CA SER A 327 -33.45 5.37 -4.36
C SER A 327 -32.28 4.40 -4.33
N ILE A 328 -32.50 3.13 -3.95
CA ILE A 328 -31.49 2.08 -3.98
C ILE A 328 -31.04 1.81 -5.43
N GLY A 329 -31.99 1.68 -6.35
CA GLY A 329 -31.71 1.48 -7.77
C GLY A 329 -30.86 2.62 -8.35
N PHE A 330 -31.23 3.87 -8.07
CA PHE A 330 -30.47 5.05 -8.47
C PHE A 330 -29.07 5.07 -7.86
N ALA A 331 -28.93 4.74 -6.57
CA ALA A 331 -27.63 4.66 -5.90
C ALA A 331 -26.73 3.59 -6.52
N CYS A 332 -27.26 2.40 -6.84
CA CYS A 332 -26.52 1.33 -7.51
C CYS A 332 -26.04 1.74 -8.91
N VAL A 333 -26.93 2.33 -9.72
CA VAL A 333 -26.58 2.81 -11.07
C VAL A 333 -25.54 3.93 -11.00
N SER A 334 -25.72 4.89 -10.10
CA SER A 334 -24.78 6.01 -9.90
C SER A 334 -23.41 5.51 -9.46
N PHE A 335 -23.36 4.54 -8.53
CA PHE A 335 -22.11 3.93 -8.09
C PHE A 335 -21.40 3.19 -9.24
N TYR A 336 -22.15 2.40 -10.03
CA TYR A 336 -21.58 1.72 -11.20
C TYR A 336 -21.01 2.72 -12.22
N LEU A 337 -21.76 3.75 -12.59
CA LEU A 337 -21.30 4.78 -13.52
C LEU A 337 -20.07 5.52 -13.01
N LEU A 338 -20.04 5.83 -11.72
CA LEU A 338 -18.87 6.46 -11.07
C LEU A 338 -17.64 5.58 -11.16
N MET A 339 -17.77 4.30 -10.80
CA MET A 339 -16.65 3.34 -10.84
C MET A 339 -16.16 3.11 -12.27
N PHE A 340 -17.09 2.95 -13.23
CA PHE A 340 -16.77 2.83 -14.65
C PHE A 340 -16.04 4.07 -15.18
N SER A 341 -16.52 5.26 -14.86
CA SER A 341 -15.92 6.52 -15.31
C SER A 341 -14.51 6.70 -14.76
N ILE A 342 -14.29 6.38 -13.48
CA ILE A 342 -12.95 6.43 -12.85
C ILE A 342 -12.03 5.37 -13.48
N GLY A 343 -12.52 4.17 -13.72
CA GLY A 343 -11.78 3.10 -14.39
C GLY A 343 -11.35 3.52 -15.81
N LEU A 344 -12.28 4.02 -16.60
CA LEU A 344 -12.02 4.51 -17.96
C LEU A 344 -11.00 5.66 -17.95
N LEU A 345 -11.17 6.63 -17.05
CA LEU A 345 -10.23 7.72 -16.90
C LEU A 345 -8.82 7.21 -16.53
N THR A 346 -8.73 6.19 -15.67
CA THR A 346 -7.45 5.57 -15.29
C THR A 346 -6.79 4.90 -16.50
N VAL A 347 -7.56 4.15 -17.30
CA VAL A 347 -7.05 3.55 -18.54
C VAL A 347 -6.52 4.61 -19.49
N ILE A 348 -7.26 5.70 -19.72
CA ILE A 348 -6.84 6.78 -20.63
C ILE A 348 -5.55 7.46 -20.14
N THR A 349 -5.46 7.75 -18.85
CA THR A 349 -4.32 8.53 -18.30
C THR A 349 -3.08 7.70 -18.04
N GLU A 350 -3.24 6.41 -17.72
CA GLU A 350 -2.13 5.49 -17.42
C GLU A 350 -1.86 4.48 -18.55
N TRP A 351 -2.45 4.70 -19.75
CA TRP A 351 -2.36 3.79 -20.90
C TRP A 351 -0.95 3.27 -21.18
N LYS A 352 0.05 4.15 -21.09
CA LYS A 352 1.45 3.82 -21.36
C LYS A 352 2.10 2.93 -20.29
N LYS A 353 1.51 2.85 -19.09
CA LYS A 353 2.00 2.05 -17.98
C LYS A 353 1.28 0.71 -17.87
N ILE A 354 0.16 0.56 -18.59
CA ILE A 354 -0.62 -0.68 -18.60
C ILE A 354 0.09 -1.70 -19.48
N LEU A 355 0.52 -2.80 -18.88
CA LEU A 355 1.16 -3.93 -19.56
C LEU A 355 0.10 -4.93 -20.04
N ALA A 356 -0.68 -4.54 -21.03
CA ALA A 356 -1.70 -5.40 -21.63
C ALA A 356 -1.54 -5.43 -23.15
N SER A 357 -1.82 -6.59 -23.74
CA SER A 357 -1.94 -6.72 -25.18
C SER A 357 -3.17 -5.92 -25.67
N PRO A 358 -3.06 -5.13 -26.74
CA PRO A 358 -4.16 -4.36 -27.29
C PRO A 358 -5.18 -5.23 -28.06
N LYS A 359 -5.66 -6.31 -27.47
CA LYS A 359 -6.70 -7.18 -28.02
C LYS A 359 -8.07 -6.77 -27.56
#